data_fc7a90739540962e892578b265b3dd39
#
_entry.id   fc7a90739540962e892578b265b3dd39
#
_cell.length_a   1.000
_cell.length_b   1.000
_cell.length_c   1.000
_cell.angle_alpha   90.00
_cell.angle_beta   90.00
_cell.angle_gamma   90.00
#
_symmetry.space_group_name_H-M   'P 1'
#
loop_
_entity.id
_entity.type
_entity.pdbx_description
1 polymer ?
#
loop_
_entity_poly.entity_id
_entity_poly.type
_entity_poly.pdbx_seq_one_letter_code
_entity_poly.pdbx_strand_id
1 'polypeptide(L)'
;MISEITIRKVRELAIEDVLSPYVRLSRKGSTLMGLCPFHTEKTGSFAVTPGKNLFHCFSCNRGGDSITFIMEKENLSFSAAVEFIARNHNITVEYISEERSEEQMAEARHRESLLTVLDTVQSFFLQNLRATDKEESLDARAYAYGRWHEEFCAFAGIGYAPKDGQAFMDFCRNKALNEELLYELGMFKRGEDGNTYAMFRQRIMIPVRNRWGRIIAYTARYIGDNRKAPKYINSATSMIYSKGETVFGIDRAARLRDADYYIIVEGAPDVLRMQSIGYDNTVASLGTAWSDSQFEQLKRYVSSLCFIPDSDIAEGKPYGPGFEAVMTNGAAAIRKGFHVTVRELPFAEIPSEAEGEVQYAKNDADSYIRSREDYTSLPERHFIIWLAQKRFLVAGSMVEERKCVAEIADLLRYIKDQLVYDQCIEQLSRLHGKVKLWRDAVTQARGEARRRNDKPAAMNEMQREAELLRQFGLFVRENCYYSIGEDDDEPSRISNFIMEPLFHIEDEINGTRIFRMRNMYNVCRVIELKESELCSLSNFQQKVGSLGNYVWLAKIDKLNRVKEYLY
;
A
#
# COMPACT_ATOMS: atom_id res chain seq x y z
N MET A 1 9.36 -15.18 -17.45
CA MET A 1 9.11 -15.98 -16.22
C MET A 1 9.81 -17.31 -16.37
N ILE A 2 10.42 -17.89 -15.31
CA ILE A 2 11.05 -19.23 -15.41
C ILE A 2 9.96 -20.27 -15.61
N SER A 3 10.20 -21.26 -16.50
CA SER A 3 9.22 -22.29 -16.79
C SER A 3 8.93 -23.17 -15.56
N GLU A 4 7.68 -23.64 -15.42
CA GLU A 4 7.32 -24.59 -14.37
C GLU A 4 8.14 -25.88 -14.43
N ILE A 5 8.57 -26.26 -15.63
CA ILE A 5 9.45 -27.41 -15.84
C ILE A 5 10.80 -27.20 -15.16
N THR A 6 11.39 -26.01 -15.30
CA THR A 6 12.65 -25.66 -14.61
C THR A 6 12.45 -25.62 -13.10
N ILE A 7 11.38 -24.97 -12.61
CA ILE A 7 11.07 -24.89 -11.17
C ILE A 7 10.89 -26.29 -10.59
N ARG A 8 10.20 -27.18 -11.30
CA ARG A 8 10.01 -28.57 -10.87
C ARG A 8 11.33 -29.33 -10.82
N LYS A 9 12.17 -29.23 -11.88
CA LYS A 9 13.51 -29.86 -11.91
C LYS A 9 14.37 -29.42 -10.72
N VAL A 10 14.31 -28.12 -10.36
CA VAL A 10 15.03 -27.57 -9.20
C VAL A 10 14.49 -28.12 -7.88
N ARG A 11 13.16 -28.25 -7.75
CA ARG A 11 12.52 -28.82 -6.54
C ARG A 11 12.76 -30.33 -6.39
N GLU A 12 12.99 -31.05 -7.48
CA GLU A 12 13.28 -32.49 -7.48
C GLU A 12 14.72 -32.81 -7.07
N LEU A 13 15.62 -31.80 -7.03
CA LEU A 13 16.96 -31.98 -6.47
C LEU A 13 16.87 -32.38 -4.99
N ALA A 14 17.74 -33.30 -4.58
CA ALA A 14 17.85 -33.65 -3.17
C ALA A 14 18.27 -32.41 -2.37
N ILE A 15 17.50 -32.05 -1.38
CA ILE A 15 17.72 -30.81 -0.60
C ILE A 15 19.10 -30.83 0.08
N GLU A 16 19.57 -32.00 0.52
CA GLU A 16 20.90 -32.17 1.10
C GLU A 16 22.04 -31.79 0.15
N ASP A 17 21.87 -32.02 -1.16
CA ASP A 17 22.87 -31.66 -2.17
C ASP A 17 22.92 -30.13 -2.33
N VAL A 18 21.77 -29.47 -2.35
CA VAL A 18 21.69 -28.00 -2.45
C VAL A 18 22.23 -27.32 -1.19
N LEU A 19 22.01 -27.91 -0.01
CA LEU A 19 22.41 -27.33 1.25
C LEU A 19 23.85 -27.68 1.69
N SER A 20 24.47 -28.69 1.07
CA SER A 20 25.80 -29.18 1.45
C SER A 20 26.93 -28.13 1.46
N PRO A 21 26.91 -27.08 0.58
CA PRO A 21 27.91 -26.02 0.65
C PRO A 21 27.78 -25.11 1.89
N TYR A 22 26.60 -25.09 2.53
CA TYR A 22 26.25 -24.16 3.60
C TYR A 22 26.22 -24.80 5.00
N VAL A 23 25.90 -26.10 5.07
CA VAL A 23 25.66 -26.80 6.34
C VAL A 23 26.28 -28.19 6.30
N ARG A 24 27.10 -28.48 7.32
CA ARG A 24 27.56 -29.86 7.55
C ARG A 24 26.46 -30.63 8.24
N LEU A 25 25.88 -31.59 7.51
CA LEU A 25 24.77 -32.41 7.99
C LEU A 25 25.29 -33.78 8.45
N SER A 26 24.80 -34.25 9.58
CA SER A 26 25.07 -35.59 10.12
C SER A 26 23.76 -36.37 10.26
N ARG A 27 23.77 -37.65 9.92
CA ARG A 27 22.56 -38.49 9.92
C ARG A 27 22.13 -38.83 11.34
N LYS A 28 20.85 -38.61 11.63
CA LYS A 28 20.23 -38.96 12.89
C LYS A 28 18.88 -39.63 12.64
N GLY A 29 18.90 -40.95 12.46
CA GLY A 29 17.72 -41.71 12.02
C GLY A 29 17.34 -41.41 10.55
N SER A 30 16.08 -41.03 10.32
CA SER A 30 15.56 -40.61 9.00
C SER A 30 15.81 -39.14 8.65
N THR A 31 16.41 -38.38 9.58
CA THR A 31 16.61 -36.93 9.45
C THR A 31 18.11 -36.63 9.46
N LEU A 32 18.54 -35.57 8.76
CA LEU A 32 19.88 -35.04 8.84
C LEU A 32 19.87 -33.81 9.76
N MET A 33 20.86 -33.71 10.65
CA MET A 33 20.98 -32.61 11.62
C MET A 33 22.29 -31.85 11.45
N GLY A 34 22.25 -30.55 11.64
CA GLY A 34 23.42 -29.66 11.59
C GLY A 34 23.26 -28.41 12.42
N LEU A 35 24.30 -27.56 12.42
CA LEU A 35 24.20 -26.21 12.97
C LEU A 35 23.43 -25.31 11.99
N CYS A 36 22.56 -24.47 12.51
CA CYS A 36 21.75 -23.59 11.68
C CYS A 36 22.62 -22.51 10.99
N PRO A 37 22.52 -22.32 9.67
CA PRO A 37 23.28 -21.31 8.97
C PRO A 37 22.68 -19.90 9.08
N PHE A 38 21.53 -19.75 9.72
CA PHE A 38 20.80 -18.49 9.84
C PHE A 38 20.96 -17.80 11.20
N HIS A 39 21.48 -18.51 12.22
CA HIS A 39 21.79 -17.97 13.54
C HIS A 39 22.95 -18.72 14.18
N THR A 40 23.61 -18.12 15.16
CA THR A 40 24.74 -18.72 15.86
C THR A 40 24.25 -19.64 16.95
N GLU A 41 24.67 -20.92 16.91
CA GLU A 41 24.34 -21.93 17.94
C GLU A 41 25.50 -22.88 18.17
N LYS A 42 25.54 -23.54 19.33
CA LYS A 42 26.57 -24.53 19.68
C LYS A 42 26.08 -25.97 19.53
N THR A 43 24.78 -26.18 19.54
CA THR A 43 24.11 -27.49 19.41
C THR A 43 23.22 -27.47 18.19
N GLY A 44 23.32 -28.48 17.32
CA GLY A 44 22.57 -28.50 16.05
C GLY A 44 21.06 -28.59 16.26
N SER A 45 20.37 -27.55 15.84
CA SER A 45 18.90 -27.48 15.80
C SER A 45 18.32 -27.47 14.39
N PHE A 46 19.17 -27.46 13.37
CA PHE A 46 18.79 -27.46 11.96
C PHE A 46 18.57 -28.88 11.47
N ALA A 47 17.34 -29.21 11.14
CA ALA A 47 16.93 -30.52 10.65
C ALA A 47 16.59 -30.49 9.17
N VAL A 48 17.08 -31.47 8.42
CA VAL A 48 16.72 -31.71 7.02
C VAL A 48 16.06 -33.09 6.92
N THR A 49 14.90 -33.14 6.29
CA THR A 49 14.14 -34.36 6.07
C THR A 49 14.18 -34.73 4.59
N PRO A 50 15.12 -35.58 4.13
CA PRO A 50 15.29 -35.90 2.71
C PRO A 50 14.02 -36.43 2.04
N GLY A 51 13.29 -37.34 2.72
CA GLY A 51 12.05 -37.90 2.18
C GLY A 51 10.90 -36.91 1.93
N LYS A 52 10.98 -35.71 2.53
CA LYS A 52 10.03 -34.60 2.28
C LYS A 52 10.64 -33.47 1.50
N ASN A 53 11.95 -33.49 1.27
CA ASN A 53 12.73 -32.44 0.62
C ASN A 53 12.60 -31.08 1.31
N LEU A 54 12.53 -31.07 2.67
CA LEU A 54 12.31 -29.87 3.50
C LEU A 54 13.37 -29.76 4.58
N PHE A 55 13.66 -28.51 5.00
CA PHE A 55 14.41 -28.21 6.19
C PHE A 55 13.52 -27.50 7.24
N HIS A 56 13.92 -27.60 8.51
CA HIS A 56 13.33 -26.83 9.59
C HIS A 56 14.36 -26.65 10.72
N CYS A 57 14.49 -25.42 11.22
CA CYS A 57 15.29 -25.12 12.40
C CYS A 57 14.39 -25.01 13.64
N PHE A 58 14.59 -25.85 14.63
CA PHE A 58 13.80 -25.86 15.87
C PHE A 58 14.12 -24.70 16.81
N SER A 59 15.22 -23.98 16.57
CA SER A 59 15.63 -22.84 17.40
C SER A 59 15.08 -21.52 16.86
N CYS A 60 15.29 -21.20 15.57
CA CYS A 60 14.83 -19.94 14.98
C CYS A 60 13.54 -20.06 14.14
N ASN A 61 12.95 -21.26 14.11
CA ASN A 61 11.68 -21.60 13.44
C ASN A 61 11.64 -21.35 11.91
N ARG A 62 12.81 -21.19 11.27
CA ARG A 62 12.90 -21.09 9.79
C ARG A 62 12.77 -22.48 9.19
N GLY A 63 12.04 -22.54 8.06
CA GLY A 63 11.82 -23.80 7.35
C GLY A 63 11.30 -23.59 5.94
N GLY A 64 11.45 -24.61 5.08
CA GLY A 64 11.02 -24.57 3.70
C GLY A 64 11.71 -25.61 2.83
N ASP A 65 11.61 -25.42 1.51
CA ASP A 65 12.32 -26.21 0.49
C ASP A 65 13.70 -25.63 0.18
N SER A 66 14.43 -26.26 -0.76
CA SER A 66 15.76 -25.81 -1.21
C SER A 66 15.74 -24.39 -1.78
N ILE A 67 14.66 -24.00 -2.47
CA ILE A 67 14.52 -22.66 -3.04
C ILE A 67 14.38 -21.63 -1.91
N THR A 68 13.51 -21.89 -0.94
CA THR A 68 13.32 -21.04 0.24
C THR A 68 14.63 -20.87 1.01
N PHE A 69 15.40 -21.95 1.18
CA PHE A 69 16.72 -21.89 1.82
C PHE A 69 17.66 -20.91 1.11
N ILE A 70 17.79 -21.03 -0.20
CA ILE A 70 18.70 -20.18 -0.99
C ILE A 70 18.18 -18.73 -1.04
N MET A 71 16.85 -18.51 -1.13
CA MET A 71 16.28 -17.17 -1.03
C MET A 71 16.70 -16.46 0.26
N GLU A 72 16.59 -17.15 1.39
CA GLU A 72 16.92 -16.57 2.71
C GLU A 72 18.44 -16.47 2.92
N LYS A 73 19.23 -17.48 2.47
CA LYS A 73 20.67 -17.51 2.71
C LYS A 73 21.44 -16.53 1.84
N GLU A 74 21.08 -16.43 0.56
CA GLU A 74 21.74 -15.57 -0.42
C GLU A 74 20.99 -14.24 -0.61
N ASN A 75 19.87 -14.03 0.11
CA ASN A 75 19.01 -12.86 -0.02
C ASN A 75 18.55 -12.60 -1.46
N LEU A 76 18.10 -13.66 -2.13
CA LEU A 76 17.68 -13.65 -3.51
C LEU A 76 16.16 -13.64 -3.66
N SER A 77 15.66 -13.09 -4.78
CA SER A 77 14.27 -13.30 -5.19
C SER A 77 14.04 -14.77 -5.59
N PHE A 78 12.78 -15.20 -5.63
CA PHE A 78 12.42 -16.56 -6.05
C PHE A 78 13.05 -16.95 -7.40
N SER A 79 12.93 -16.09 -8.43
CA SER A 79 13.51 -16.35 -9.75
C SER A 79 15.03 -16.43 -9.69
N ALA A 80 15.68 -15.52 -8.97
CA ALA A 80 17.12 -15.51 -8.83
C ALA A 80 17.63 -16.74 -8.04
N ALA A 81 16.89 -17.21 -7.05
CA ALA A 81 17.24 -18.43 -6.30
C ALA A 81 17.10 -19.69 -7.16
N VAL A 82 16.04 -19.77 -7.98
CA VAL A 82 15.87 -20.88 -8.95
C VAL A 82 17.00 -20.89 -9.96
N GLU A 83 17.38 -19.74 -10.54
CA GLU A 83 18.51 -19.62 -11.47
C GLU A 83 19.85 -20.00 -10.82
N PHE A 84 20.04 -19.57 -9.57
CA PHE A 84 21.25 -19.88 -8.80
C PHE A 84 21.39 -21.39 -8.58
N ILE A 85 20.33 -22.06 -8.12
CA ILE A 85 20.35 -23.51 -7.93
C ILE A 85 20.54 -24.23 -9.26
N ALA A 86 19.78 -23.83 -10.29
CA ALA A 86 19.86 -24.44 -11.62
C ALA A 86 21.26 -24.37 -12.19
N ARG A 87 21.93 -23.21 -12.07
CA ARG A 87 23.33 -23.04 -12.54
C ARG A 87 24.30 -23.95 -11.80
N ASN A 88 24.16 -24.05 -10.47
CA ASN A 88 25.08 -24.86 -9.66
C ASN A 88 24.88 -26.37 -9.85
N HIS A 89 23.70 -26.80 -10.34
CA HIS A 89 23.34 -28.20 -10.55
C HIS A 89 23.19 -28.55 -12.05
N ASN A 90 23.72 -27.72 -12.96
CA ASN A 90 23.71 -27.96 -14.43
C ASN A 90 22.29 -28.18 -15.01
N ILE A 91 21.29 -27.51 -14.45
CA ILE A 91 19.94 -27.50 -15.01
C ILE A 91 19.82 -26.31 -15.97
N THR A 92 19.45 -26.61 -17.21
CA THR A 92 19.14 -25.55 -18.18
C THR A 92 17.89 -24.80 -17.76
N VAL A 93 18.00 -23.49 -17.59
CA VAL A 93 16.87 -22.64 -17.26
C VAL A 93 16.08 -22.35 -18.52
N GLU A 94 14.87 -22.87 -18.58
CA GLU A 94 13.92 -22.57 -19.64
C GLU A 94 13.06 -21.38 -19.17
N TYR A 95 13.01 -20.32 -19.98
CA TYR A 95 12.13 -19.20 -19.74
C TYR A 95 10.88 -19.38 -20.58
N ILE A 96 9.71 -19.29 -19.94
CA ILE A 96 8.48 -19.05 -20.69
C ILE A 96 8.63 -17.61 -21.15
N SER A 97 8.83 -17.39 -22.45
CA SER A 97 8.49 -16.13 -23.06
C SER A 97 6.98 -16.01 -22.89
N GLU A 98 6.52 -15.32 -21.84
CA GLU A 98 5.26 -14.62 -21.96
C GLU A 98 5.52 -13.70 -23.15
N GLU A 99 4.96 -14.01 -24.29
CA GLU A 99 4.66 -12.99 -25.28
C GLU A 99 3.77 -12.02 -24.53
N ARG A 100 4.41 -10.97 -23.97
CA ARG A 100 3.66 -9.83 -23.45
C ARG A 100 2.80 -9.41 -24.62
N SER A 101 1.49 -9.39 -24.44
CA SER A 101 0.61 -8.94 -25.50
C SER A 101 1.13 -7.59 -25.99
N GLU A 102 0.96 -7.28 -27.27
CA GLU A 102 1.39 -5.97 -27.80
C GLU A 102 0.88 -4.82 -26.93
N GLU A 103 -0.28 -5.00 -26.33
CA GLU A 103 -0.92 -4.11 -25.39
C GLU A 103 -0.12 -3.93 -24.09
N GLN A 104 0.38 -5.02 -23.49
CA GLN A 104 1.23 -4.96 -22.28
C GLN A 104 2.61 -4.32 -22.58
N MET A 105 3.14 -4.55 -23.75
CA MET A 105 4.38 -3.90 -24.19
C MET A 105 4.16 -2.41 -24.47
N ALA A 106 3.01 -2.03 -25.04
CA ALA A 106 2.65 -0.64 -25.25
C ALA A 106 2.46 0.09 -23.91
N GLU A 107 1.77 -0.54 -22.95
CA GLU A 107 1.60 0.00 -21.59
C GLU A 107 2.94 0.19 -20.86
N ALA A 108 3.82 -0.79 -20.94
CA ALA A 108 5.14 -0.69 -20.32
C ALA A 108 5.99 0.42 -20.96
N ARG A 109 5.95 0.58 -22.30
CA ARG A 109 6.62 1.69 -23.01
C ARG A 109 6.03 3.04 -22.63
N HIS A 110 4.72 3.14 -22.55
CA HIS A 110 4.05 4.38 -22.14
C HIS A 110 4.45 4.78 -20.73
N ARG A 111 4.44 3.83 -19.77
CA ARG A 111 4.92 4.03 -18.39
C ARG A 111 6.36 4.52 -18.34
N GLU A 112 7.25 3.93 -19.13
CA GLU A 112 8.65 4.35 -19.18
C GLU A 112 8.81 5.74 -19.81
N SER A 113 8.00 6.10 -20.80
CA SER A 113 7.96 7.44 -21.38
C SER A 113 7.56 8.49 -20.35
N LEU A 114 6.53 8.23 -19.52
CA LEU A 114 6.12 9.12 -18.42
C LEU A 114 7.25 9.34 -17.41
N LEU A 115 7.94 8.26 -17.00
CA LEU A 115 9.07 8.35 -16.07
C LEU A 115 10.24 9.15 -16.66
N THR A 116 10.53 8.96 -17.94
CA THR A 116 11.59 9.70 -18.66
C THR A 116 11.30 11.20 -18.74
N VAL A 117 10.04 11.57 -18.98
CA VAL A 117 9.60 12.98 -18.94
C VAL A 117 9.84 13.57 -17.56
N LEU A 118 9.46 12.87 -16.47
CA LEU A 118 9.66 13.37 -15.10
C LEU A 118 11.16 13.50 -14.74
N ASP A 119 12.00 12.55 -15.16
CA ASP A 119 13.45 12.63 -14.96
C ASP A 119 14.04 13.85 -15.72
N THR A 120 13.49 14.18 -16.90
CA THR A 120 13.94 15.32 -17.69
C THR A 120 13.51 16.65 -17.06
N VAL A 121 12.24 16.79 -16.66
CA VAL A 121 11.74 18.03 -16.05
C VAL A 121 12.36 18.29 -14.67
N GLN A 122 12.78 17.25 -13.97
CA GLN A 122 13.50 17.36 -12.71
C GLN A 122 14.76 18.26 -12.85
N SER A 123 15.47 18.13 -13.96
CA SER A 123 16.67 18.95 -14.21
C SER A 123 16.36 20.44 -14.27
N PHE A 124 15.21 20.83 -14.83
CA PHE A 124 14.76 22.23 -14.86
C PHE A 124 14.52 22.77 -13.45
N PHE A 125 13.79 22.03 -12.62
CA PHE A 125 13.49 22.47 -11.26
C PHE A 125 14.75 22.57 -10.39
N LEU A 126 15.68 21.61 -10.52
CA LEU A 126 16.97 21.65 -9.83
C LEU A 126 17.82 22.85 -10.27
N GLN A 127 17.89 23.13 -11.57
CA GLN A 127 18.63 24.26 -12.10
C GLN A 127 18.06 25.58 -11.57
N ASN A 128 16.76 25.76 -11.53
CA ASN A 128 16.13 26.97 -11.01
C ASN A 128 16.34 27.16 -9.51
N LEU A 129 16.32 26.09 -8.69
CA LEU A 129 16.63 26.23 -7.26
C LEU A 129 18.11 26.64 -7.06
N ARG A 130 19.03 26.17 -7.91
CA ARG A 130 20.48 26.47 -7.82
C ARG A 130 20.87 27.79 -8.42
N ALA A 131 20.01 28.44 -9.19
CA ALA A 131 20.31 29.71 -9.83
C ALA A 131 20.61 30.80 -8.78
N THR A 132 21.64 31.64 -9.06
CA THR A 132 22.10 32.69 -8.15
C THR A 132 21.89 34.10 -8.71
N ASP A 133 21.43 34.17 -9.95
CA ASP A 133 21.21 35.38 -10.73
C ASP A 133 19.77 35.88 -10.71
N LYS A 134 18.85 35.12 -10.09
CA LYS A 134 17.43 35.43 -10.02
C LYS A 134 16.98 35.56 -8.56
N GLU A 135 16.36 36.68 -8.22
CA GLU A 135 15.86 36.99 -6.87
C GLU A 135 14.88 35.89 -6.37
N GLU A 136 13.90 35.49 -7.20
CA GLU A 136 12.96 34.44 -6.84
C GLU A 136 13.59 33.07 -6.54
N SER A 137 14.76 32.78 -7.15
CA SER A 137 15.53 31.57 -6.87
C SER A 137 16.30 31.69 -5.56
N LEU A 138 16.75 32.88 -5.20
CA LEU A 138 17.37 33.14 -3.91
C LEU A 138 16.37 33.00 -2.77
N ASP A 139 15.15 33.50 -2.93
CA ASP A 139 14.06 33.32 -1.96
C ASP A 139 13.67 31.85 -1.81
N ALA A 140 13.57 31.12 -2.92
CA ALA A 140 13.30 29.68 -2.92
C ALA A 140 14.40 28.89 -2.20
N ARG A 141 15.66 29.25 -2.40
CA ARG A 141 16.83 28.68 -1.70
C ARG A 141 16.77 28.98 -0.21
N ALA A 142 16.55 30.26 0.16
CA ALA A 142 16.44 30.65 1.56
C ALA A 142 15.34 29.84 2.28
N TYR A 143 14.20 29.67 1.63
CA TYR A 143 13.13 28.83 2.15
C TYR A 143 13.54 27.36 2.31
N ALA A 144 14.05 26.73 1.25
CA ALA A 144 14.33 25.29 1.24
C ALA A 144 15.54 24.93 2.13
N TYR A 145 16.64 25.69 2.01
CA TYR A 145 17.87 25.42 2.74
C TYR A 145 17.78 25.81 4.22
N GLY A 146 16.96 26.84 4.55
CA GLY A 146 16.64 27.16 5.94
C GLY A 146 15.83 26.07 6.64
N ARG A 147 15.09 25.26 5.88
CA ARG A 147 14.31 24.16 6.45
C ARG A 147 15.08 22.84 6.49
N TRP A 148 15.74 22.44 5.41
CA TRP A 148 16.26 21.07 5.26
C TRP A 148 17.75 20.99 4.94
N HIS A 149 18.48 22.10 4.99
CA HIS A 149 19.89 22.25 4.60
C HIS A 149 20.15 21.98 3.10
N GLU A 150 21.17 22.62 2.57
CA GLU A 150 21.50 22.57 1.13
C GLU A 150 21.82 21.15 0.66
N GLU A 151 22.69 20.45 1.40
CA GLU A 151 23.15 19.11 1.04
C GLU A 151 21.98 18.12 0.99
N PHE A 152 21.07 18.22 1.97
CA PHE A 152 19.89 17.36 1.99
C PHE A 152 18.91 17.72 0.87
N CYS A 153 18.69 19.00 0.57
CA CYS A 153 17.86 19.43 -0.55
C CYS A 153 18.38 18.89 -1.88
N ALA A 154 19.70 18.93 -2.08
CA ALA A 154 20.34 18.37 -3.26
C ALA A 154 20.15 16.85 -3.34
N PHE A 155 20.32 16.14 -2.23
CA PHE A 155 20.15 14.70 -2.13
C PHE A 155 18.70 14.27 -2.36
N ALA A 156 17.73 14.95 -1.75
CA ALA A 156 16.29 14.68 -1.89
C ALA A 156 15.76 15.06 -3.28
N GLY A 157 16.52 15.88 -4.03
CA GLY A 157 16.12 16.36 -5.35
C GLY A 157 15.09 17.49 -5.28
N ILE A 158 15.12 18.31 -4.23
CA ILE A 158 14.22 19.45 -4.11
C ILE A 158 14.59 20.49 -5.16
N GLY A 159 13.57 21.02 -5.85
CA GLY A 159 13.72 21.99 -6.92
C GLY A 159 12.81 23.20 -6.74
N TYR A 160 12.82 24.09 -7.73
CA TYR A 160 11.97 25.26 -7.76
C TYR A 160 11.31 25.44 -9.14
N ALA A 161 10.00 25.66 -9.13
CA ALA A 161 9.23 26.09 -10.30
C ALA A 161 9.07 27.62 -10.26
N PRO A 162 9.69 28.36 -11.19
CA PRO A 162 9.63 29.83 -11.24
C PRO A 162 8.20 30.37 -11.37
N LYS A 163 8.04 31.66 -11.08
CA LYS A 163 6.77 32.39 -11.26
C LYS A 163 6.35 32.41 -12.73
N ASP A 164 7.32 32.58 -13.62
CA ASP A 164 7.10 32.53 -15.06
C ASP A 164 6.96 31.08 -15.54
N GLY A 165 5.74 30.66 -15.78
CA GLY A 165 5.45 29.33 -16.36
C GLY A 165 5.90 29.17 -17.81
N GLN A 166 6.11 30.27 -18.55
CA GLN A 166 6.58 30.23 -19.94
C GLN A 166 7.97 29.63 -20.06
N ALA A 167 8.86 29.96 -19.11
CA ALA A 167 10.22 29.42 -19.07
C ALA A 167 10.23 27.89 -18.99
N PHE A 168 9.27 27.29 -18.24
CA PHE A 168 9.12 25.83 -18.18
C PHE A 168 8.58 25.25 -19.49
N MET A 169 7.61 25.91 -20.12
CA MET A 169 7.06 25.45 -21.40
C MET A 169 8.12 25.50 -22.51
N ASP A 170 8.94 26.56 -22.54
CA ASP A 170 10.03 26.69 -23.49
C ASP A 170 11.12 25.64 -23.26
N PHE A 171 11.45 25.34 -21.99
CA PHE A 171 12.34 24.22 -21.66
C PHE A 171 11.79 22.90 -22.20
N CYS A 172 10.51 22.59 -21.99
CA CYS A 172 9.90 21.36 -22.49
C CYS A 172 9.95 21.27 -24.03
N ARG A 173 9.68 22.37 -24.74
CA ARG A 173 9.80 22.42 -26.20
C ARG A 173 11.24 22.21 -26.67
N ASN A 174 12.21 22.88 -26.03
CA ASN A 174 13.63 22.75 -26.37
C ASN A 174 14.15 21.32 -26.14
N LYS A 175 13.55 20.60 -25.20
CA LYS A 175 13.83 19.17 -24.95
C LYS A 175 12.99 18.22 -25.79
N ALA A 176 12.16 18.75 -26.69
CA ALA A 176 11.23 17.98 -27.54
C ALA A 176 10.34 16.99 -26.75
N LEU A 177 9.91 17.39 -25.54
CA LEU A 177 9.03 16.54 -24.72
C LEU A 177 7.62 16.51 -25.33
N ASN A 178 6.99 15.34 -25.30
CA ASN A 178 5.63 15.17 -25.79
C ASN A 178 4.63 15.89 -24.87
N GLU A 179 3.85 16.82 -25.42
CA GLU A 179 2.87 17.61 -24.66
C GLU A 179 1.77 16.73 -24.02
N GLU A 180 1.33 15.68 -24.69
CA GLU A 180 0.28 14.78 -24.15
C GLU A 180 0.73 14.11 -22.86
N LEU A 181 1.99 13.68 -22.81
CA LEU A 181 2.58 13.12 -21.58
C LEU A 181 2.69 14.19 -20.48
N LEU A 182 2.97 15.43 -20.83
CA LEU A 182 3.04 16.54 -19.85
C LEU A 182 1.64 16.88 -19.30
N TYR A 183 0.58 16.76 -20.10
CA TYR A 183 -0.81 16.87 -19.64
C TYR A 183 -1.20 15.70 -18.74
N GLU A 184 -0.88 14.46 -19.12
CA GLU A 184 -1.16 13.27 -18.32
C GLU A 184 -0.48 13.33 -16.96
N LEU A 185 0.76 13.81 -16.90
CA LEU A 185 1.51 14.00 -15.66
C LEU A 185 1.06 15.22 -14.85
N GLY A 186 0.11 16.01 -15.37
CA GLY A 186 -0.35 17.23 -14.72
C GLY A 186 0.71 18.33 -14.63
N MET A 187 1.74 18.31 -15.50
CA MET A 187 2.73 19.38 -15.63
C MET A 187 2.15 20.57 -16.38
N PHE A 188 1.31 20.28 -17.38
CA PHE A 188 0.55 21.25 -18.15
C PHE A 188 -0.94 21.18 -17.85
N LYS A 189 -1.62 22.31 -17.99
CA LYS A 189 -3.08 22.42 -17.86
C LYS A 189 -3.62 23.33 -18.97
N ARG A 190 -4.80 23.02 -19.49
CA ARG A 190 -5.54 23.89 -20.40
C ARG A 190 -6.41 24.87 -19.62
N GLY A 191 -6.35 26.14 -19.99
CA GLY A 191 -7.24 27.16 -19.47
C GLY A 191 -8.62 27.14 -20.13
N GLU A 192 -9.54 27.90 -19.58
CA GLU A 192 -10.87 28.13 -20.18
C GLU A 192 -10.77 28.84 -21.55
N ASP A 193 -9.69 29.60 -21.76
CA ASP A 193 -9.33 30.25 -23.02
C ASP A 193 -8.69 29.31 -24.05
N GLY A 194 -8.54 28.02 -23.72
CA GLY A 194 -7.89 27.00 -24.55
C GLY A 194 -6.37 27.03 -24.55
N ASN A 195 -5.75 28.01 -23.90
CA ASN A 195 -4.30 28.11 -23.83
C ASN A 195 -3.68 27.12 -22.85
N THR A 196 -2.48 26.64 -23.18
CA THR A 196 -1.67 25.79 -22.31
C THR A 196 -0.91 26.65 -21.31
N TYR A 197 -0.86 26.23 -20.05
CA TYR A 197 -0.01 26.83 -19.04
C TYR A 197 0.60 25.79 -18.09
N ALA A 198 1.76 26.13 -17.51
CA ALA A 198 2.44 25.31 -16.52
C ALA A 198 1.62 25.26 -15.23
N MET A 199 1.39 24.06 -14.70
CA MET A 199 0.62 23.84 -13.47
C MET A 199 1.35 24.35 -12.22
N PHE A 200 2.65 24.13 -12.16
CA PHE A 200 3.49 24.50 -11.03
C PHE A 200 4.18 25.83 -11.29
N ARG A 201 3.87 26.82 -10.46
CA ARG A 201 4.45 28.17 -10.57
C ARG A 201 4.68 28.71 -9.17
N GLN A 202 5.86 29.35 -8.95
CA GLN A 202 6.27 29.93 -7.69
C GLN A 202 6.19 28.93 -6.53
N ARG A 203 6.74 27.69 -6.79
CA ARG A 203 6.63 26.57 -5.84
C ARG A 203 7.95 25.84 -5.64
N ILE A 204 8.22 25.48 -4.40
CA ILE A 204 9.23 24.46 -4.09
C ILE A 204 8.69 23.10 -4.58
N MET A 205 9.44 22.45 -5.46
CA MET A 205 9.11 21.17 -6.06
C MET A 205 9.75 20.04 -5.27
N ILE A 206 8.92 19.19 -4.70
CA ILE A 206 9.32 18.04 -3.89
C ILE A 206 8.96 16.78 -4.68
N PRO A 207 9.95 16.00 -5.17
CA PRO A 207 9.67 14.82 -5.96
C PRO A 207 9.06 13.72 -5.09
N VAL A 208 8.02 13.12 -5.59
CA VAL A 208 7.40 11.89 -5.05
C VAL A 208 8.02 10.71 -5.77
N ARG A 209 8.61 9.78 -5.03
CA ARG A 209 9.35 8.65 -5.59
C ARG A 209 8.67 7.33 -5.28
N ASN A 210 8.78 6.40 -6.22
CA ASN A 210 8.39 5.01 -5.95
C ASN A 210 9.49 4.30 -5.11
N ARG A 211 9.22 3.08 -4.66
CA ARG A 211 10.16 2.29 -3.85
C ARG A 211 11.55 2.06 -4.48
N TRP A 212 11.67 2.23 -5.79
CA TRP A 212 12.95 2.11 -6.51
C TRP A 212 13.69 3.43 -6.67
N GLY A 213 13.08 4.55 -6.20
CA GLY A 213 13.66 5.88 -6.25
C GLY A 213 13.37 6.66 -7.55
N ARG A 214 12.58 6.12 -8.51
CA ARG A 214 12.15 6.84 -9.71
C ARG A 214 11.09 7.87 -9.34
N ILE A 215 11.18 9.06 -9.89
CA ILE A 215 10.17 10.12 -9.72
C ILE A 215 8.89 9.70 -10.43
N ILE A 216 7.77 9.74 -9.73
CA ILE A 216 6.44 9.38 -10.27
C ILE A 216 5.45 10.55 -10.22
N ALA A 217 5.73 11.58 -9.41
CA ALA A 217 4.91 12.76 -9.23
C ALA A 217 5.68 13.85 -8.49
N TYR A 218 5.02 14.98 -8.25
CA TYR A 218 5.49 16.05 -7.37
C TYR A 218 4.41 16.45 -6.37
N THR A 219 4.85 16.82 -5.17
CA THR A 219 4.09 17.69 -4.27
C THR A 219 4.82 19.04 -4.23
N ALA A 220 4.07 20.14 -4.28
CA ALA A 220 4.65 21.44 -4.54
C ALA A 220 4.12 22.50 -3.57
N ARG A 221 5.05 23.10 -2.79
CA ARG A 221 4.77 24.13 -1.79
C ARG A 221 4.79 25.52 -2.43
N TYR A 222 3.71 26.27 -2.30
CA TYR A 222 3.67 27.68 -2.71
C TYR A 222 4.50 28.57 -1.77
N ILE A 223 5.32 29.44 -2.33
CA ILE A 223 6.19 30.38 -1.60
C ILE A 223 5.96 31.86 -2.00
N GLY A 224 4.90 32.15 -2.76
CA GLY A 224 4.55 33.53 -3.13
C GLY A 224 3.60 34.18 -2.12
N ASP A 225 3.24 35.45 -2.40
CA ASP A 225 2.46 36.31 -1.50
C ASP A 225 0.95 36.14 -1.63
N ASN A 226 0.47 35.40 -2.63
CA ASN A 226 -0.97 35.23 -2.83
C ASN A 226 -1.57 34.27 -1.81
N ARG A 227 -2.19 34.80 -0.75
CA ARG A 227 -2.84 34.05 0.32
C ARG A 227 -4.00 33.16 -0.15
N LYS A 228 -4.58 33.40 -1.34
CA LYS A 228 -5.63 32.57 -1.93
C LYS A 228 -5.07 31.34 -2.65
N ALA A 229 -3.78 31.30 -2.97
CA ALA A 229 -3.16 30.15 -3.59
C ALA A 229 -3.08 28.97 -2.62
N PRO A 230 -3.43 27.74 -3.05
CA PRO A 230 -3.30 26.56 -2.20
C PRO A 230 -1.86 26.41 -1.71
N LYS A 231 -1.70 26.19 -0.40
CA LYS A 231 -0.39 26.01 0.25
C LYS A 231 0.41 24.87 -0.38
N TYR A 232 -0.23 23.75 -0.65
CA TYR A 232 0.32 22.61 -1.37
C TYR A 232 -0.59 22.19 -2.51
N ILE A 233 0.02 21.74 -3.61
CA ILE A 233 -0.65 21.05 -4.70
C ILE A 233 0.17 19.80 -5.06
N ASN A 234 -0.53 18.75 -5.47
CA ASN A 234 0.08 17.50 -5.94
C ASN A 234 -0.12 17.36 -7.45
N SER A 235 0.74 16.57 -8.09
CA SER A 235 0.48 16.09 -9.46
C SER A 235 -0.89 15.42 -9.56
N ALA A 236 -1.48 15.46 -10.75
CA ALA A 236 -2.68 14.70 -11.06
C ALA A 236 -2.42 13.18 -10.99
N THR A 237 -3.48 12.40 -10.80
CA THR A 237 -3.41 10.94 -10.94
C THR A 237 -3.06 10.59 -12.39
N SER A 238 -2.13 9.66 -12.57
CA SER A 238 -1.67 9.18 -13.86
C SER A 238 -1.46 7.66 -13.81
N MET A 239 -1.06 7.05 -14.92
CA MET A 239 -0.72 5.62 -14.95
C MET A 239 0.39 5.23 -13.95
N ILE A 240 1.27 6.16 -13.59
CA ILE A 240 2.42 5.90 -12.68
C ILE A 240 2.21 6.43 -11.27
N TYR A 241 1.16 7.20 -11.01
CA TYR A 241 0.91 7.84 -9.72
C TYR A 241 -0.55 7.83 -9.33
N SER A 242 -0.83 7.30 -8.16
CA SER A 242 -2.12 7.39 -7.46
C SER A 242 -1.88 7.82 -6.01
N LYS A 243 -2.52 8.90 -5.58
CA LYS A 243 -2.37 9.44 -4.23
C LYS A 243 -2.75 8.42 -3.15
N GLY A 244 -3.78 7.62 -3.39
CA GLY A 244 -4.27 6.60 -2.45
C GLY A 244 -3.39 5.35 -2.38
N GLU A 245 -2.45 5.17 -3.30
CA GLU A 245 -1.56 4.00 -3.35
C GLU A 245 -0.11 4.36 -3.04
N THR A 246 0.21 5.66 -3.10
CA THR A 246 1.60 6.12 -2.93
C THR A 246 1.88 6.45 -1.47
N VAL A 247 3.00 5.93 -0.97
CA VAL A 247 3.57 6.29 0.32
C VAL A 247 4.79 7.19 0.07
N PHE A 248 4.74 8.43 0.58
CA PHE A 248 5.85 9.36 0.46
C PHE A 248 6.99 8.96 1.40
N GLY A 249 8.24 9.00 0.92
CA GLY A 249 9.42 8.59 1.68
C GLY A 249 9.73 7.09 1.64
N ILE A 250 8.89 6.29 0.98
CA ILE A 250 9.08 4.84 0.89
C ILE A 250 10.37 4.44 0.15
N ASP A 251 10.85 5.28 -0.76
CA ASP A 251 12.08 5.05 -1.51
C ASP A 251 13.32 4.96 -0.62
N ARG A 252 13.31 5.63 0.53
CA ARG A 252 14.37 5.57 1.55
C ARG A 252 14.06 4.51 2.59
N ALA A 253 12.85 4.52 3.14
CA ALA A 253 12.43 3.60 4.18
C ALA A 253 12.56 2.13 3.77
N ALA A 254 12.18 1.79 2.53
CA ALA A 254 12.26 0.43 1.99
C ALA A 254 13.69 -0.11 1.79
N ARG A 255 14.72 0.75 1.83
CA ARG A 255 16.14 0.35 1.74
C ARG A 255 16.75 -0.01 3.08
N LEU A 256 16.09 0.32 4.18
CA LEU A 256 16.55 -0.02 5.51
C LEU A 256 16.26 -1.52 5.76
N ARG A 257 17.33 -2.31 5.94
CA ARG A 257 17.23 -3.76 6.14
C ARG A 257 16.74 -4.14 7.53
N ASP A 258 17.09 -3.31 8.53
CA ASP A 258 16.90 -3.61 9.96
C ASP A 258 16.02 -2.53 10.63
N ALA A 259 15.02 -2.01 9.92
CA ALA A 259 14.09 -1.07 10.52
C ALA A 259 13.08 -1.82 11.40
N ASP A 260 13.11 -1.58 12.70
CA ASP A 260 12.15 -2.17 13.64
C ASP A 260 10.74 -1.60 13.45
N TYR A 261 10.66 -0.35 13.04
CA TYR A 261 9.40 0.38 12.84
C TYR A 261 9.54 1.51 11.80
N TYR A 262 8.41 1.96 11.27
CA TYR A 262 8.35 3.19 10.50
C TYR A 262 7.70 4.31 11.29
N ILE A 263 8.20 5.54 11.10
CA ILE A 263 7.65 6.78 11.66
C ILE A 263 6.61 7.31 10.68
N ILE A 264 5.41 7.57 11.17
CA ILE A 264 4.29 8.09 10.41
C ILE A 264 4.05 9.54 10.80
N VAL A 265 4.18 10.43 9.83
CA VAL A 265 3.92 11.88 9.96
C VAL A 265 2.84 12.33 8.99
N GLU A 266 2.36 13.59 9.12
CA GLU A 266 1.23 14.05 8.31
C GLU A 266 1.59 14.28 6.84
N GLY A 267 2.75 14.88 6.55
CA GLY A 267 3.05 15.35 5.23
C GLY A 267 4.49 15.25 4.76
N ALA A 268 4.70 15.60 3.50
CA ALA A 268 6.01 15.55 2.88
C ALA A 268 7.06 16.43 3.59
N PRO A 269 6.77 17.66 4.08
CA PRO A 269 7.75 18.45 4.82
C PRO A 269 8.27 17.77 6.07
N ASP A 270 7.38 17.11 6.80
CA ASP A 270 7.70 16.38 8.03
C ASP A 270 8.61 15.21 7.75
N VAL A 271 8.31 14.44 6.67
CA VAL A 271 9.18 13.36 6.21
C VAL A 271 10.56 13.91 5.85
N LEU A 272 10.64 15.00 5.08
CA LEU A 272 11.91 15.60 4.69
C LEU A 272 12.70 16.08 5.91
N ARG A 273 12.04 16.69 6.90
CA ARG A 273 12.66 17.09 8.15
C ARG A 273 13.26 15.88 8.88
N MET A 274 12.47 14.86 9.11
CA MET A 274 12.90 13.66 9.82
C MET A 274 14.05 12.95 9.10
N GLN A 275 13.95 12.84 7.77
CA GLN A 275 15.02 12.26 6.96
C GLN A 275 16.30 13.13 6.95
N SER A 276 16.17 14.47 7.02
CA SER A 276 17.34 15.37 7.06
C SER A 276 18.18 15.24 8.34
N ILE A 277 17.58 14.74 9.42
CA ILE A 277 18.26 14.45 10.69
C ILE A 277 18.55 12.94 10.85
N GLY A 278 18.39 12.16 9.77
CA GLY A 278 18.80 10.75 9.70
C GLY A 278 17.75 9.72 10.11
N TYR A 279 16.44 10.06 10.14
CA TYR A 279 15.33 9.12 10.30
C TYR A 279 14.74 8.73 8.95
N ASP A 280 15.51 7.95 8.17
CA ASP A 280 15.13 7.48 6.83
C ASP A 280 13.91 6.55 6.83
N ASN A 281 13.56 6.00 7.99
CA ASN A 281 12.36 5.19 8.23
C ASN A 281 11.07 6.03 8.37
N THR A 282 11.09 7.31 7.99
CA THR A 282 9.90 8.19 8.08
C THR A 282 9.14 8.22 6.77
N VAL A 283 7.82 8.05 6.85
CA VAL A 283 6.91 8.04 5.71
C VAL A 283 5.62 8.83 6.01
N ALA A 284 4.94 9.25 4.96
CA ALA A 284 3.62 9.90 5.06
C ALA A 284 2.68 9.42 3.94
N SER A 285 1.37 9.51 4.18
CA SER A 285 0.39 9.55 3.10
C SER A 285 0.43 10.95 2.47
N LEU A 286 0.07 11.06 1.19
CA LEU A 286 -0.09 12.38 0.55
C LEU A 286 -1.50 12.96 0.77
N GLY A 287 -2.22 12.45 1.76
CA GLY A 287 -3.56 12.83 2.20
C GLY A 287 -3.72 12.65 3.70
N THR A 288 -4.90 12.92 4.24
CA THR A 288 -5.17 12.80 5.68
C THR A 288 -5.45 11.37 6.14
N ALA A 289 -6.01 10.53 5.27
CA ALA A 289 -6.34 9.15 5.58
C ALA A 289 -5.39 8.18 4.86
N TRP A 290 -4.97 7.15 5.57
CA TRP A 290 -4.20 6.02 5.02
C TRP A 290 -5.16 5.00 4.41
N SER A 291 -4.86 4.56 3.20
CA SER A 291 -5.62 3.50 2.52
C SER A 291 -5.16 2.11 2.96
N ASP A 292 -6.03 1.12 2.73
CA ASP A 292 -5.68 -0.29 2.93
C ASP A 292 -4.47 -0.71 2.09
N SER A 293 -4.36 -0.22 0.85
CA SER A 293 -3.24 -0.48 -0.05
C SER A 293 -1.92 0.05 0.51
N GLN A 294 -1.92 1.26 1.08
CA GLN A 294 -0.74 1.85 1.71
C GLN A 294 -0.30 1.04 2.94
N PHE A 295 -1.22 0.63 3.82
CA PHE A 295 -0.89 -0.23 4.96
C PHE A 295 -0.33 -1.59 4.52
N GLU A 296 -0.93 -2.25 3.52
CA GLU A 296 -0.41 -3.51 2.98
C GLU A 296 0.99 -3.34 2.35
N GLN A 297 1.28 -2.15 1.81
CA GLN A 297 2.62 -1.83 1.33
C GLN A 297 3.62 -1.75 2.49
N LEU A 298 3.29 -1.04 3.59
CA LEU A 298 4.17 -0.92 4.77
C LEU A 298 4.42 -2.27 5.45
N LYS A 299 3.40 -3.13 5.50
CA LYS A 299 3.46 -4.45 6.15
C LYS A 299 4.51 -5.39 5.55
N ARG A 300 4.95 -5.12 4.33
CA ARG A 300 6.04 -5.87 3.67
C ARG A 300 7.41 -5.58 4.27
N TYR A 301 7.54 -4.48 5.01
CA TYR A 301 8.83 -3.99 5.53
C TYR A 301 8.89 -4.03 7.05
N VAL A 302 7.82 -3.64 7.74
CA VAL A 302 7.79 -3.52 9.20
C VAL A 302 6.50 -4.06 9.79
N SER A 303 6.56 -4.47 11.06
CA SER A 303 5.40 -4.86 11.86
C SER A 303 4.96 -3.78 12.86
N SER A 304 5.71 -2.68 12.97
CA SER A 304 5.48 -1.63 13.96
C SER A 304 5.45 -0.24 13.31
N LEU A 305 4.58 0.63 13.79
CA LEU A 305 4.43 2.00 13.34
C LEU A 305 4.43 2.97 14.54
N CYS A 306 5.17 4.07 14.42
CA CYS A 306 5.19 5.15 15.40
C CYS A 306 4.58 6.41 14.78
N PHE A 307 3.42 6.85 15.25
CA PHE A 307 2.76 8.04 14.75
C PHE A 307 3.23 9.29 15.52
N ILE A 308 3.42 10.38 14.78
CA ILE A 308 3.64 11.72 15.34
C ILE A 308 2.49 12.62 14.85
N PRO A 309 1.48 12.88 15.70
CA PRO A 309 0.41 13.82 15.35
C PRO A 309 0.92 15.26 15.37
N ASP A 310 0.41 16.09 14.48
CA ASP A 310 0.53 17.54 14.62
C ASP A 310 -0.17 17.96 15.92
N SER A 311 0.46 18.81 16.71
CA SER A 311 -0.14 19.38 17.92
C SER A 311 -0.91 20.62 17.55
N ASP A 312 -2.14 20.44 17.10
CA ASP A 312 -3.09 21.52 16.84
C ASP A 312 -4.27 21.46 17.82
N ILE A 313 -4.90 22.59 18.04
CA ILE A 313 -6.11 22.71 18.87
C ILE A 313 -7.20 23.28 17.98
N ALA A 314 -8.36 22.63 17.97
CA ALA A 314 -9.55 23.17 17.35
C ALA A 314 -10.36 23.98 18.37
N GLU A 315 -10.99 25.07 17.93
CA GLU A 315 -11.82 25.91 18.77
C GLU A 315 -12.90 25.08 19.48
N GLY A 316 -12.97 25.21 20.82
CA GLY A 316 -13.91 24.46 21.66
C GLY A 316 -13.59 22.97 21.85
N LYS A 317 -12.43 22.49 21.39
CA LYS A 317 -11.97 21.10 21.59
C LYS A 317 -10.60 21.06 22.26
N PRO A 318 -10.28 20.00 23.02
CA PRO A 318 -8.97 19.86 23.68
C PRO A 318 -7.86 19.42 22.72
N TYR A 319 -8.18 19.06 21.47
CA TYR A 319 -7.24 18.67 20.43
C TYR A 319 -7.83 18.91 19.03
N GLY A 320 -6.97 19.03 18.03
CA GLY A 320 -7.33 19.36 16.67
C GLY A 320 -7.31 18.18 15.68
N PRO A 321 -7.41 18.48 14.38
CA PRO A 321 -7.49 17.49 13.30
C PRO A 321 -6.33 16.50 13.24
N GLY A 322 -5.09 16.91 13.58
CA GLY A 322 -3.92 16.04 13.58
C GLY A 322 -4.07 14.85 14.54
N PHE A 323 -4.62 15.11 15.74
CA PHE A 323 -4.92 14.04 16.70
C PHE A 323 -6.05 13.13 16.21
N GLU A 324 -7.12 13.68 15.63
CA GLU A 324 -8.23 12.89 15.08
C GLU A 324 -7.78 12.00 13.92
N ALA A 325 -6.86 12.50 13.08
CA ALA A 325 -6.25 11.73 12.01
C ALA A 325 -5.45 10.53 12.56
N VAL A 326 -4.64 10.74 13.59
CA VAL A 326 -3.87 9.65 14.22
C VAL A 326 -4.80 8.68 14.95
N MET A 327 -5.88 9.12 15.61
CA MET A 327 -6.87 8.21 16.22
C MET A 327 -7.47 7.26 15.16
N THR A 328 -7.85 7.80 14.00
CA THR A 328 -8.44 7.03 12.91
C THR A 328 -7.43 6.08 12.27
N ASN A 329 -6.27 6.61 11.87
CA ASN A 329 -5.23 5.85 11.15
C ASN A 329 -4.54 4.82 12.06
N GLY A 330 -4.29 5.15 13.32
CA GLY A 330 -3.72 4.22 14.29
C GLY A 330 -4.65 3.06 14.62
N ALA A 331 -5.96 3.33 14.75
CA ALA A 331 -6.97 2.28 14.90
C ALA A 331 -7.02 1.36 13.67
N ALA A 332 -6.94 1.92 12.45
CA ALA A 332 -6.85 1.14 11.21
C ALA A 332 -5.58 0.28 11.18
N ALA A 333 -4.42 0.84 11.56
CA ALA A 333 -3.15 0.12 11.63
C ALA A 333 -3.21 -1.06 12.64
N ILE A 334 -3.79 -0.87 13.83
CA ILE A 334 -4.02 -1.94 14.82
C ILE A 334 -4.87 -3.07 14.21
N ARG A 335 -5.97 -2.73 13.52
CA ARG A 335 -6.83 -3.72 12.85
C ARG A 335 -6.11 -4.49 11.76
N LYS A 336 -5.13 -3.88 11.10
CA LYS A 336 -4.24 -4.52 10.12
C LYS A 336 -3.12 -5.36 10.78
N GLY A 337 -3.02 -5.34 12.11
CA GLY A 337 -2.09 -6.14 12.90
C GLY A 337 -0.71 -5.52 13.10
N PHE A 338 -0.58 -4.20 12.96
CA PHE A 338 0.62 -3.48 13.37
C PHE A 338 0.67 -3.30 14.89
N HIS A 339 1.88 -3.31 15.44
CA HIS A 339 2.16 -2.70 16.73
C HIS A 339 2.23 -1.18 16.54
N VAL A 340 1.44 -0.41 17.30
CA VAL A 340 1.33 1.02 17.07
C VAL A 340 1.67 1.79 18.33
N THR A 341 2.60 2.74 18.19
CA THR A 341 2.99 3.71 19.22
C THR A 341 2.75 5.14 18.73
N VAL A 342 2.74 6.08 19.66
CA VAL A 342 2.57 7.52 19.39
C VAL A 342 3.63 8.29 20.16
N ARG A 343 4.28 9.24 19.50
CA ARG A 343 5.10 10.28 20.11
C ARG A 343 4.42 11.63 19.88
N GLU A 344 3.91 12.21 20.94
CA GLU A 344 3.13 13.44 20.90
C GLU A 344 4.05 14.65 20.97
N LEU A 345 3.84 15.61 20.04
CA LEU A 345 4.54 16.90 20.08
C LEU A 345 3.91 17.79 21.18
N PRO A 346 4.72 18.57 21.91
CA PRO A 346 4.18 19.56 22.82
C PRO A 346 3.46 20.68 22.05
N PHE A 347 2.48 21.30 22.69
CA PHE A 347 1.89 22.52 22.17
C PHE A 347 2.90 23.67 22.29
N ALA A 348 2.95 24.52 21.27
CA ALA A 348 3.72 25.75 21.37
C ALA A 348 2.87 26.83 22.07
N GLU A 349 3.34 27.32 23.22
CA GLU A 349 2.71 28.44 23.90
C GLU A 349 3.07 29.76 23.20
N ILE A 350 2.06 30.56 22.84
CA ILE A 350 2.25 31.90 22.33
C ILE A 350 1.87 32.86 23.47
N PRO A 351 2.70 33.89 23.77
CA PRO A 351 2.31 34.95 24.67
C PRO A 351 1.02 35.62 24.15
N SER A 352 -0.04 35.61 24.94
CA SER A 352 -1.28 36.36 24.65
C SER A 352 -1.12 37.80 25.11
N GLU A 353 -1.63 38.74 24.31
CA GLU A 353 -1.71 40.15 24.73
C GLU A 353 -2.73 40.39 25.86
N ALA A 354 -3.61 39.41 26.11
CA ALA A 354 -4.59 39.43 27.18
C ALA A 354 -4.05 38.75 28.46
N GLU A 355 -4.04 39.44 29.58
CA GLU A 355 -3.60 38.90 30.87
C GLU A 355 -4.44 37.64 31.23
N GLY A 356 -3.75 36.47 31.33
CA GLY A 356 -4.35 35.21 31.78
C GLY A 356 -4.82 34.27 30.67
N GLU A 357 -4.73 34.64 29.38
CA GLU A 357 -5.02 33.74 28.27
C GLU A 357 -3.72 33.17 27.64
N VAL A 358 -3.64 31.85 27.56
CA VAL A 358 -2.56 31.16 26.83
C VAL A 358 -3.07 30.80 25.44
N GLN A 359 -2.46 31.36 24.41
CA GLN A 359 -2.70 30.93 23.04
C GLN A 359 -1.70 29.85 22.67
N TYR A 360 -2.16 28.84 21.96
CA TYR A 360 -1.33 27.72 21.51
C TYR A 360 -1.13 27.78 20.01
N ALA A 361 0.14 27.73 19.57
CA ALA A 361 0.47 27.53 18.16
C ALA A 361 0.52 26.04 17.84
N LYS A 362 0.24 25.75 16.57
CA LYS A 362 0.46 24.43 15.99
C LYS A 362 1.96 24.11 15.95
N ASN A 363 2.35 22.96 16.47
CA ASN A 363 3.62 22.31 16.14
C ASN A 363 3.38 21.14 15.19
N ASP A 364 4.21 21.02 14.18
CA ASP A 364 4.37 19.84 13.33
C ASP A 364 5.80 19.29 13.46
N ALA A 365 6.06 18.10 12.94
CA ALA A 365 7.37 17.49 13.06
C ALA A 365 8.46 18.35 12.39
N ASP A 366 8.14 19.03 11.28
CA ASP A 366 9.07 19.92 10.59
C ASP A 366 9.40 21.19 11.38
N SER A 367 8.48 21.72 12.17
CA SER A 367 8.71 22.92 12.98
C SER A 367 9.40 22.61 14.31
N TYR A 368 9.07 21.51 14.97
CA TYR A 368 9.52 21.19 16.31
C TYR A 368 10.80 20.34 16.32
N ILE A 369 10.86 19.27 15.54
CA ILE A 369 11.97 18.30 15.57
C ILE A 369 13.13 18.81 14.71
N ARG A 370 14.17 19.37 15.34
CA ARG A 370 15.34 19.94 14.67
C ARG A 370 16.56 19.02 14.76
N SER A 371 16.57 18.11 15.73
CA SER A 371 17.67 17.21 16.02
C SER A 371 17.16 15.81 16.38
N ARG A 372 18.06 14.85 16.48
CA ARG A 372 17.73 13.50 16.97
C ARG A 372 17.29 13.51 18.43
N GLU A 373 17.86 14.40 19.22
CA GLU A 373 17.56 14.60 20.64
C GLU A 373 16.11 15.07 20.81
N ASP A 374 15.64 16.00 19.98
CA ASP A 374 14.24 16.45 20.03
C ASP A 374 13.27 15.28 19.82
N TYR A 375 13.53 14.41 18.84
CA TYR A 375 12.70 13.22 18.60
C TYR A 375 12.77 12.21 19.75
N THR A 376 13.98 11.89 20.24
CA THR A 376 14.15 10.87 21.27
C THR A 376 13.65 11.32 22.64
N SER A 377 13.60 12.64 22.90
CA SER A 377 13.03 13.20 24.13
C SER A 377 11.51 13.11 24.20
N LEU A 378 10.83 12.95 23.06
CA LEU A 378 9.38 12.79 23.04
C LEU A 378 8.97 11.46 23.70
N PRO A 379 8.05 11.47 24.65
CA PRO A 379 7.60 10.26 25.33
C PRO A 379 6.83 9.37 24.35
N GLU A 380 7.26 8.12 24.23
CA GLU A 380 6.59 7.11 23.44
C GLU A 380 5.52 6.41 24.28
N ARG A 381 4.32 6.27 23.72
CA ARG A 381 3.18 5.59 24.35
C ARG A 381 2.57 4.60 23.39
N HIS A 382 2.12 3.46 23.90
CA HIS A 382 1.31 2.55 23.12
C HIS A 382 0.02 3.26 22.65
N PHE A 383 -0.33 3.13 21.38
CA PHE A 383 -1.46 3.84 20.77
C PHE A 383 -2.78 3.69 21.54
N ILE A 384 -3.10 2.49 22.01
CA ILE A 384 -4.34 2.23 22.77
C ILE A 384 -4.39 3.05 24.07
N ILE A 385 -3.28 3.19 24.76
CA ILE A 385 -3.20 3.99 25.99
C ILE A 385 -3.35 5.47 25.68
N TRP A 386 -2.64 5.93 24.66
CA TRP A 386 -2.75 7.31 24.17
C TRP A 386 -4.18 7.64 23.73
N LEU A 387 -4.82 6.75 22.94
CA LEU A 387 -6.21 6.92 22.50
C LEU A 387 -7.16 6.98 23.69
N ALA A 388 -7.01 6.09 24.68
CA ALA A 388 -7.83 6.08 25.88
C ALA A 388 -7.71 7.39 26.65
N GLN A 389 -6.49 7.91 26.87
CA GLN A 389 -6.28 9.20 27.52
C GLN A 389 -7.03 10.32 26.81
N LYS A 390 -6.98 10.39 25.48
CA LYS A 390 -7.66 11.43 24.70
C LYS A 390 -9.18 11.27 24.72
N ARG A 391 -9.70 10.05 24.63
CA ARG A 391 -11.15 9.78 24.67
C ARG A 391 -11.76 10.08 26.02
N PHE A 392 -11.12 9.66 27.11
CA PHE A 392 -11.63 9.96 28.46
C PHE A 392 -11.50 11.44 28.84
N LEU A 393 -10.57 12.18 28.25
CA LEU A 393 -10.45 13.63 28.46
C LEU A 393 -11.71 14.40 28.01
N VAL A 394 -12.39 13.90 26.96
CA VAL A 394 -13.58 14.57 26.37
C VAL A 394 -14.90 13.93 26.79
N ALA A 395 -14.87 12.76 27.44
CA ALA A 395 -16.09 12.10 27.90
C ALA A 395 -16.69 12.87 29.06
N GLY A 396 -17.85 13.51 28.83
CA GLY A 396 -18.58 14.30 29.83
C GLY A 396 -19.71 13.53 30.53
N SER A 397 -19.91 12.26 30.18
CA SER A 397 -20.98 11.43 30.72
C SER A 397 -20.62 9.96 30.82
N MET A 398 -21.28 9.23 31.75
CA MET A 398 -21.11 7.77 31.88
C MET A 398 -21.44 6.99 30.57
N VAL A 399 -22.31 7.54 29.72
CA VAL A 399 -22.65 6.92 28.42
C VAL A 399 -21.49 7.06 27.45
N GLU A 400 -20.83 8.20 27.44
CA GLU A 400 -19.64 8.44 26.61
C GLU A 400 -18.45 7.62 27.09
N GLU A 401 -18.23 7.55 28.41
CA GLU A 401 -17.20 6.67 29.00
C GLU A 401 -17.39 5.20 28.58
N ARG A 402 -18.64 4.70 28.61
CA ARG A 402 -18.94 3.34 28.13
C ARG A 402 -18.62 3.15 26.65
N LYS A 403 -18.90 4.17 25.81
CA LYS A 403 -18.52 4.14 24.38
C LYS A 403 -17.00 4.10 24.21
N CYS A 404 -16.27 4.89 25.01
CA CYS A 404 -14.81 4.85 25.01
C CYS A 404 -14.26 3.46 25.40
N VAL A 405 -14.81 2.86 26.48
CA VAL A 405 -14.42 1.50 26.87
C VAL A 405 -14.68 0.49 25.76
N ALA A 406 -15.84 0.57 25.09
CA ALA A 406 -16.18 -0.34 23.99
C ALA A 406 -15.26 -0.17 22.78
N GLU A 407 -14.94 1.08 22.38
CA GLU A 407 -13.99 1.41 21.29
C GLU A 407 -12.61 0.84 21.59
N ILE A 408 -12.09 1.07 22.79
CA ILE A 408 -10.77 0.58 23.20
C ILE A 408 -10.73 -0.94 23.28
N ALA A 409 -11.78 -1.57 23.83
CA ALA A 409 -11.90 -3.02 23.93
C ALA A 409 -11.97 -3.68 22.54
N ASP A 410 -12.63 -3.05 21.55
CA ASP A 410 -12.62 -3.52 20.16
C ASP A 410 -11.21 -3.54 19.56
N LEU A 411 -10.37 -2.55 19.86
CA LEU A 411 -8.99 -2.52 19.38
C LEU A 411 -8.09 -3.52 20.11
N LEU A 412 -8.26 -3.68 21.43
CA LEU A 412 -7.48 -4.65 22.23
C LEU A 412 -7.58 -6.09 21.72
N ARG A 413 -8.71 -6.48 21.10
CA ARG A 413 -8.88 -7.83 20.56
C ARG A 413 -7.95 -8.18 19.40
N TYR A 414 -7.36 -7.17 18.73
CA TYR A 414 -6.41 -7.37 17.63
C TYR A 414 -4.96 -7.52 18.11
N ILE A 415 -4.66 -7.22 19.38
CA ILE A 415 -3.34 -7.46 19.96
C ILE A 415 -3.15 -8.97 20.16
N LYS A 416 -2.18 -9.53 19.45
CA LYS A 416 -1.86 -10.97 19.49
C LYS A 416 -0.82 -11.30 20.56
N ASP A 417 0.10 -10.36 20.82
CA ASP A 417 1.13 -10.51 21.85
C ASP A 417 0.50 -10.39 23.23
N GLN A 418 0.58 -11.48 24.01
CA GLN A 418 -0.04 -11.55 25.33
C GLN A 418 0.60 -10.59 26.33
N LEU A 419 1.92 -10.37 26.25
CA LEU A 419 2.62 -9.46 27.15
C LEU A 419 2.18 -8.01 26.90
N VAL A 420 2.12 -7.60 25.62
CA VAL A 420 1.65 -6.28 25.23
C VAL A 420 0.18 -6.09 25.63
N TYR A 421 -0.65 -7.11 25.45
CA TYR A 421 -2.05 -7.10 25.85
C TYR A 421 -2.20 -6.87 27.36
N ASP A 422 -1.50 -7.65 28.20
CA ASP A 422 -1.58 -7.55 29.66
C ASP A 422 -1.04 -6.20 30.17
N GLN A 423 0.05 -5.67 29.57
CA GLN A 423 0.56 -4.33 29.86
C GLN A 423 -0.47 -3.24 29.50
N CYS A 424 -1.15 -3.35 28.38
CA CYS A 424 -2.24 -2.41 28.02
C CYS A 424 -3.38 -2.47 29.03
N ILE A 425 -3.85 -3.65 29.44
CA ILE A 425 -4.90 -3.83 30.43
C ILE A 425 -4.52 -3.20 31.77
N GLU A 426 -3.28 -3.42 32.23
CA GLU A 426 -2.79 -2.84 33.47
C GLU A 426 -2.76 -1.31 33.42
N GLN A 427 -2.21 -0.72 32.35
CA GLN A 427 -2.17 0.73 32.20
C GLN A 427 -3.57 1.34 32.08
N LEU A 428 -4.47 0.72 31.32
CA LEU A 428 -5.87 1.15 31.20
C LEU A 428 -6.60 1.11 32.55
N SER A 429 -6.32 0.10 33.38
CA SER A 429 -6.94 0.02 34.71
C SER A 429 -6.48 1.12 35.67
N ARG A 430 -5.28 1.68 35.44
CA ARG A 430 -4.79 2.86 36.16
C ARG A 430 -5.43 4.16 35.68
N LEU A 431 -5.86 4.21 34.43
CA LEU A 431 -6.55 5.36 33.84
C LEU A 431 -8.04 5.39 34.20
N HIS A 432 -8.70 4.24 34.08
CA HIS A 432 -10.15 4.15 34.28
C HIS A 432 -10.59 2.73 34.66
N GLY A 433 -11.28 2.60 35.76
CA GLY A 433 -11.89 1.36 36.23
C GLY A 433 -10.90 0.35 36.82
N LYS A 434 -11.25 -0.92 36.70
CA LYS A 434 -10.47 -2.05 37.20
C LYS A 434 -10.10 -3.00 36.07
N VAL A 435 -9.03 -3.80 36.26
CA VAL A 435 -8.60 -4.85 35.30
C VAL A 435 -9.77 -5.71 34.80
N LYS A 436 -10.69 -6.08 35.72
CA LYS A 436 -11.87 -6.88 35.37
C LYS A 436 -12.76 -6.17 34.32
N LEU A 437 -13.00 -4.86 34.46
CA LEU A 437 -13.81 -4.09 33.50
C LEU A 437 -13.28 -4.26 32.07
N TRP A 438 -11.97 -4.09 31.89
CA TRP A 438 -11.33 -4.16 30.58
C TRP A 438 -11.34 -5.58 30.00
N ARG A 439 -11.06 -6.60 30.82
CA ARG A 439 -11.12 -8.01 30.39
C ARG A 439 -12.53 -8.45 29.99
N ASP A 440 -13.54 -8.03 30.76
CA ASP A 440 -14.95 -8.31 30.45
C ASP A 440 -15.36 -7.58 29.15
N ALA A 441 -14.98 -6.33 28.96
CA ALA A 441 -15.26 -5.55 27.75
C ALA A 441 -14.61 -6.19 26.50
N VAL A 442 -13.35 -6.66 26.58
CA VAL A 442 -12.69 -7.37 25.47
C VAL A 442 -13.37 -8.70 25.18
N THR A 443 -13.78 -9.41 26.22
CA THR A 443 -14.52 -10.69 26.06
C THR A 443 -15.84 -10.45 25.35
N GLN A 444 -16.57 -9.40 25.73
CA GLN A 444 -17.78 -8.99 25.06
C GLN A 444 -17.52 -8.62 23.58
N ALA A 445 -16.49 -7.78 23.31
CA ALA A 445 -16.13 -7.38 21.95
C ALA A 445 -15.75 -8.57 21.06
N ARG A 446 -15.03 -9.56 21.62
CA ARG A 446 -14.74 -10.83 20.93
C ARG A 446 -15.99 -11.65 20.66
N GLY A 447 -16.92 -11.71 21.63
CA GLY A 447 -18.21 -12.38 21.48
C GLY A 447 -19.11 -11.73 20.42
N GLU A 448 -19.18 -10.40 20.41
CA GLU A 448 -19.91 -9.64 19.39
C GLU A 448 -19.30 -9.82 17.99
N ALA A 449 -17.97 -9.82 17.90
CA ALA A 449 -17.27 -10.07 16.65
C ALA A 449 -17.53 -11.50 16.13
N ARG A 450 -17.54 -12.53 17.01
CA ARG A 450 -17.94 -13.89 16.65
C ARG A 450 -19.38 -13.93 16.18
N ARG A 451 -20.32 -13.30 16.90
CA ARG A 451 -21.72 -13.21 16.49
C ARG A 451 -21.94 -12.42 15.20
N ARG A 452 -21.10 -11.42 14.91
CA ARG A 452 -21.09 -10.72 13.61
C ARG A 452 -20.47 -11.61 12.52
N ASN A 453 -19.56 -12.50 12.88
CA ASN A 453 -18.99 -13.53 11.99
C ASN A 453 -19.87 -14.77 11.91
N ASP A 454 -20.73 -15.10 12.94
CA ASP A 454 -21.70 -16.18 12.99
C ASP A 454 -23.12 -15.79 12.55
N LYS A 455 -23.50 -14.51 12.58
CA LYS A 455 -24.48 -14.02 11.59
C LYS A 455 -23.76 -14.23 10.27
N PRO A 456 -24.37 -14.94 9.27
CA PRO A 456 -23.66 -15.15 8.03
C PRO A 456 -23.01 -13.80 7.69
N ALA A 457 -21.71 -13.76 7.84
CA ALA A 457 -20.92 -12.57 7.66
C ALA A 457 -21.50 -11.96 6.42
N ALA A 458 -21.64 -10.64 6.36
CA ALA A 458 -21.84 -10.05 5.05
C ALA A 458 -20.82 -10.78 4.21
N MET A 459 -21.33 -11.86 3.57
CA MET A 459 -20.54 -12.92 2.93
C MET A 459 -19.53 -12.13 2.14
N ASN A 460 -18.23 -12.38 2.37
CA ASN A 460 -17.17 -11.87 1.57
C ASN A 460 -17.77 -11.88 0.15
N GLU A 461 -17.67 -10.75 -0.58
CA GLU A 461 -18.35 -10.57 -1.88
C GLU A 461 -18.25 -11.83 -2.75
N MET A 462 -17.11 -12.50 -2.65
CA MET A 462 -16.80 -13.81 -3.20
C MET A 462 -17.64 -14.99 -2.63
N GLN A 463 -18.03 -14.94 -1.37
CA GLN A 463 -18.87 -15.97 -0.73
C GLN A 463 -20.37 -15.75 -1.00
N ARG A 464 -20.78 -14.46 -1.10
CA ARG A 464 -22.11 -14.08 -1.58
C ARG A 464 -22.32 -14.49 -3.02
N GLU A 465 -21.32 -14.25 -3.85
CA GLU A 465 -21.31 -14.65 -5.24
C GLU A 465 -21.38 -16.17 -5.40
N ALA A 466 -20.60 -16.91 -4.61
CA ALA A 466 -20.64 -18.37 -4.60
C ALA A 466 -21.99 -18.94 -4.12
N GLU A 467 -22.63 -18.30 -3.14
CA GLU A 467 -23.95 -18.72 -2.63
C GLU A 467 -25.07 -18.39 -3.63
N LEU A 468 -25.03 -17.20 -4.23
CA LEU A 468 -25.95 -16.82 -5.30
C LEU A 468 -25.82 -17.75 -6.50
N LEU A 469 -24.60 -18.04 -6.95
CA LEU A 469 -24.35 -18.98 -8.03
C LEU A 469 -24.91 -20.38 -7.74
N ARG A 470 -24.78 -20.87 -6.49
CA ARG A 470 -25.35 -22.15 -6.07
C ARG A 470 -26.88 -22.18 -6.15
N GLN A 471 -27.57 -21.07 -5.85
CA GLN A 471 -29.03 -20.98 -5.97
C GLN A 471 -29.50 -21.20 -7.42
N PHE A 472 -28.67 -20.83 -8.40
CA PHE A 472 -28.93 -21.07 -9.82
C PHE A 472 -28.32 -22.39 -10.34
N GLY A 473 -27.77 -23.23 -9.47
CA GLY A 473 -27.07 -24.48 -9.83
C GLY A 473 -25.78 -24.22 -10.62
N LEU A 474 -25.14 -23.11 -10.32
CA LEU A 474 -23.90 -22.66 -10.94
C LEU A 474 -22.77 -22.56 -9.89
N PHE A 475 -21.54 -22.62 -10.32
CA PHE A 475 -20.39 -22.20 -9.54
C PHE A 475 -19.24 -21.75 -10.45
N VAL A 476 -18.32 -20.98 -9.89
CA VAL A 476 -17.15 -20.47 -10.59
C VAL A 476 -15.88 -21.17 -10.11
N ARG A 477 -15.07 -21.62 -11.05
CA ARG A 477 -13.73 -22.11 -10.80
C ARG A 477 -12.80 -21.65 -11.92
N GLU A 478 -11.65 -21.08 -11.57
CA GLU A 478 -10.63 -20.63 -12.54
C GLU A 478 -11.20 -19.69 -13.62
N ASN A 479 -12.03 -18.72 -13.22
CA ASN A 479 -12.74 -17.81 -14.10
C ASN A 479 -13.61 -18.50 -15.18
N CYS A 480 -14.19 -19.64 -14.85
CA CYS A 480 -15.11 -20.38 -15.70
C CYS A 480 -16.42 -20.65 -14.96
N TYR A 481 -17.55 -20.58 -15.65
CA TYR A 481 -18.80 -21.10 -15.10
C TYR A 481 -18.89 -22.61 -15.27
N TYR A 482 -19.39 -23.28 -14.23
CA TYR A 482 -19.70 -24.70 -14.19
C TYR A 482 -21.14 -24.91 -13.74
N SER A 483 -21.76 -26.00 -14.18
CA SER A 483 -23.09 -26.42 -13.74
C SER A 483 -23.03 -27.88 -13.34
N ILE A 484 -23.76 -28.26 -12.27
CA ILE A 484 -24.02 -29.65 -11.88
C ILE A 484 -25.31 -30.04 -12.59
N GLY A 485 -25.30 -31.15 -13.33
CA GLY A 485 -26.51 -31.78 -13.89
C GLY A 485 -27.35 -32.43 -12.79
N GLU A 486 -28.65 -32.62 -13.04
CA GLU A 486 -29.54 -33.33 -12.06
C GLU A 486 -29.15 -34.80 -11.88
N ASP A 487 -28.43 -35.40 -12.85
CA ASP A 487 -28.02 -36.82 -12.88
C ASP A 487 -26.49 -37.02 -12.86
N ASP A 488 -25.67 -35.95 -12.77
CA ASP A 488 -24.22 -36.04 -12.85
C ASP A 488 -23.55 -35.73 -11.51
N ASP A 489 -22.73 -36.65 -11.01
CA ASP A 489 -21.90 -36.49 -9.81
C ASP A 489 -20.71 -35.54 -10.04
N GLU A 490 -20.37 -35.17 -11.29
CA GLU A 490 -19.29 -34.30 -11.62
C GLU A 490 -19.75 -33.02 -12.33
N PRO A 491 -19.19 -31.84 -11.92
CA PRO A 491 -19.53 -30.55 -12.53
C PRO A 491 -19.04 -30.44 -13.97
N SER A 492 -19.90 -30.09 -14.90
CA SER A 492 -19.52 -29.81 -16.29
C SER A 492 -19.22 -28.32 -16.50
N ARG A 493 -18.11 -28.01 -17.19
CA ARG A 493 -17.75 -26.64 -17.55
C ARG A 493 -18.65 -26.11 -18.66
N ILE A 494 -19.30 -24.94 -18.44
CA ILE A 494 -20.23 -24.34 -19.37
C ILE A 494 -19.67 -23.11 -20.10
N SER A 495 -18.59 -22.51 -19.58
CA SER A 495 -17.86 -21.42 -20.27
C SER A 495 -16.37 -21.48 -19.92
N ASN A 496 -15.55 -20.76 -20.67
CA ASN A 496 -14.15 -20.49 -20.31
C ASN A 496 -13.94 -19.07 -19.80
N PHE A 497 -14.99 -18.41 -19.33
CA PHE A 497 -14.96 -17.04 -18.81
C PHE A 497 -16.08 -16.83 -17.78
N ILE A 498 -15.97 -15.75 -17.01
CA ILE A 498 -17.01 -15.16 -16.16
C ILE A 498 -17.37 -13.76 -16.65
N MET A 499 -18.56 -13.28 -16.26
CA MET A 499 -19.07 -11.95 -16.61
C MET A 499 -19.35 -11.17 -15.33
N GLU A 500 -18.90 -9.92 -15.28
CA GLU A 500 -19.19 -8.96 -14.22
C GLU A 500 -20.01 -7.81 -14.85
N PRO A 501 -21.23 -7.51 -14.38
CA PRO A 501 -21.98 -6.39 -14.87
C PRO A 501 -21.31 -5.07 -14.48
N LEU A 502 -21.13 -4.17 -15.45
CA LEU A 502 -20.55 -2.84 -15.21
C LEU A 502 -21.61 -1.74 -15.26
N PHE A 503 -22.42 -1.72 -16.33
CA PHE A 503 -23.44 -0.70 -16.57
C PHE A 503 -24.65 -1.29 -17.26
N HIS A 504 -25.81 -0.72 -16.97
CA HIS A 504 -27.06 -0.94 -17.70
C HIS A 504 -27.50 0.40 -18.31
N ILE A 505 -27.67 0.43 -19.60
CA ILE A 505 -28.20 1.59 -20.35
C ILE A 505 -29.62 1.25 -20.73
N GLU A 506 -30.60 1.89 -20.09
CA GLU A 506 -32.01 1.80 -20.50
C GLU A 506 -32.20 2.67 -21.75
N ASP A 507 -32.46 2.01 -22.85
CA ASP A 507 -32.93 2.65 -24.09
C ASP A 507 -34.36 2.18 -24.34
N GLU A 508 -35.24 3.09 -24.84
CA GLU A 508 -36.68 2.83 -24.99
C GLU A 508 -37.02 1.63 -25.90
N ILE A 509 -36.06 1.11 -26.66
CA ILE A 509 -36.28 0.06 -27.66
C ILE A 509 -35.41 -1.18 -27.47
N ASN A 510 -34.20 -1.07 -26.90
CA ASN A 510 -33.25 -2.19 -26.72
C ASN A 510 -32.33 -1.91 -25.56
N GLY A 511 -32.65 -2.41 -24.36
CA GLY A 511 -31.73 -2.33 -23.23
C GLY A 511 -30.35 -2.90 -23.58
N THR A 512 -29.33 -2.08 -23.43
CA THR A 512 -27.92 -2.48 -23.66
C THR A 512 -27.20 -2.60 -22.35
N ARG A 513 -26.45 -3.69 -22.17
CA ARG A 513 -25.68 -3.95 -20.94
C ARG A 513 -24.21 -4.11 -21.24
N ILE A 514 -23.38 -3.53 -20.39
CA ILE A 514 -21.94 -3.58 -20.51
C ILE A 514 -21.39 -4.50 -19.42
N PHE A 515 -20.66 -5.53 -19.84
CA PHE A 515 -20.04 -6.51 -18.95
C PHE A 515 -18.53 -6.48 -19.10
N ARG A 516 -17.82 -6.69 -17.98
CA ARG A 516 -16.44 -7.11 -18.01
C ARG A 516 -16.41 -8.63 -18.04
N MET A 517 -15.79 -9.18 -19.06
CA MET A 517 -15.56 -10.62 -19.19
C MET A 517 -14.11 -10.94 -18.82
N ARG A 518 -13.92 -11.97 -17.99
CA ARG A 518 -12.61 -12.48 -17.62
C ARG A 518 -12.55 -13.95 -17.95
N ASN A 519 -11.58 -14.36 -18.76
CA ASN A 519 -11.42 -15.76 -19.15
C ASN A 519 -10.49 -16.54 -18.18
N MET A 520 -10.40 -17.87 -18.42
CA MET A 520 -9.57 -18.78 -17.62
C MET A 520 -8.07 -18.41 -17.60
N TYR A 521 -7.60 -17.62 -18.56
CA TYR A 521 -6.22 -17.11 -18.63
C TYR A 521 -6.08 -15.73 -17.98
N ASN A 522 -7.09 -15.26 -17.24
CA ASN A 522 -7.16 -13.96 -16.59
C ASN A 522 -7.13 -12.75 -17.55
N VAL A 523 -7.45 -12.98 -18.83
CA VAL A 523 -7.60 -11.91 -19.82
C VAL A 523 -8.97 -11.27 -19.63
N CYS A 524 -9.00 -9.93 -19.51
CA CYS A 524 -10.22 -9.16 -19.34
C CYS A 524 -10.60 -8.45 -20.66
N ARG A 525 -11.88 -8.48 -21.00
CA ARG A 525 -12.48 -7.69 -22.10
C ARG A 525 -13.78 -7.07 -21.63
N VAL A 526 -14.09 -5.90 -22.15
CA VAL A 526 -15.40 -5.27 -21.98
C VAL A 526 -16.23 -5.57 -23.21
N ILE A 527 -17.45 -6.03 -22.99
CA ILE A 527 -18.41 -6.34 -24.07
C ILE A 527 -19.72 -5.61 -23.84
N GLU A 528 -20.27 -5.12 -24.91
CA GLU A 528 -21.62 -4.55 -24.97
C GLU A 528 -22.57 -5.59 -25.57
N LEU A 529 -23.60 -5.97 -24.81
CA LEU A 529 -24.60 -6.96 -25.18
C LEU A 529 -25.99 -6.34 -25.14
N LYS A 530 -26.72 -6.46 -26.24
CA LYS A 530 -28.13 -6.11 -26.30
C LYS A 530 -28.98 -7.23 -25.70
N GLU A 531 -30.17 -6.87 -25.20
CA GLU A 531 -31.10 -7.86 -24.65
C GLU A 531 -31.42 -8.98 -25.69
N SER A 532 -31.54 -8.65 -26.97
CA SER A 532 -31.75 -9.60 -28.07
C SER A 532 -30.57 -10.56 -28.28
N GLU A 533 -29.34 -10.14 -27.96
CA GLU A 533 -28.13 -10.99 -28.01
C GLU A 533 -28.04 -11.92 -26.79
N LEU A 534 -28.50 -11.47 -25.64
CA LEU A 534 -28.56 -12.28 -24.41
C LEU A 534 -29.70 -13.31 -24.42
N CYS A 535 -30.75 -13.10 -25.21
CA CYS A 535 -31.86 -14.02 -25.32
C CYS A 535 -31.69 -15.07 -26.44
N SER A 536 -30.65 -14.98 -27.25
CA SER A 536 -30.38 -15.90 -28.36
C SER A 536 -29.00 -16.56 -28.18
N LEU A 537 -28.98 -17.88 -27.99
CA LEU A 537 -27.74 -18.62 -27.80
C LEU A 537 -26.75 -18.43 -28.96
N SER A 538 -27.24 -18.45 -30.21
CA SER A 538 -26.36 -18.30 -31.38
C SER A 538 -25.79 -16.87 -31.46
N ASN A 539 -26.60 -15.85 -31.20
CA ASN A 539 -26.14 -14.46 -31.21
C ASN A 539 -25.13 -14.19 -30.09
N PHE A 540 -25.41 -14.72 -28.88
CA PHE A 540 -24.50 -14.64 -27.74
C PHE A 540 -23.17 -15.32 -28.04
N GLN A 541 -23.19 -16.58 -28.53
CA GLN A 541 -21.98 -17.32 -28.89
C GLN A 541 -21.16 -16.62 -29.96
N GLN A 542 -21.83 -16.08 -30.99
CA GLN A 542 -21.19 -15.33 -32.07
C GLN A 542 -20.53 -14.05 -31.53
N LYS A 543 -21.24 -13.30 -30.70
CA LYS A 543 -20.75 -12.04 -30.12
C LYS A 543 -19.57 -12.27 -29.18
N VAL A 544 -19.68 -13.25 -28.28
CA VAL A 544 -18.62 -13.63 -27.34
C VAL A 544 -17.42 -14.21 -28.09
N GLY A 545 -17.65 -15.07 -29.08
CA GLY A 545 -16.59 -15.67 -29.91
C GLY A 545 -15.82 -14.65 -30.74
N SER A 546 -16.43 -13.50 -31.10
CA SER A 546 -15.75 -12.41 -31.80
C SER A 546 -14.65 -11.74 -30.98
N LEU A 547 -14.64 -11.92 -29.66
CA LEU A 547 -13.60 -11.42 -28.77
C LEU A 547 -12.33 -12.31 -28.73
N GLY A 548 -12.31 -13.40 -29.52
CA GLY A 548 -11.19 -14.33 -29.60
C GLY A 548 -11.32 -15.51 -28.63
N ASN A 549 -10.54 -15.55 -27.55
CA ASN A 549 -10.45 -16.70 -26.64
C ASN A 549 -11.60 -16.82 -25.63
N TYR A 550 -12.84 -16.47 -26.00
CA TYR A 550 -14.03 -16.59 -25.15
C TYR A 550 -15.02 -17.56 -25.78
N VAL A 551 -15.38 -18.62 -25.07
CA VAL A 551 -16.23 -19.70 -25.58
C VAL A 551 -17.32 -20.03 -24.60
N TRP A 552 -18.57 -20.07 -25.09
CA TRP A 552 -19.72 -20.60 -24.36
C TRP A 552 -20.06 -22.01 -24.86
N LEU A 553 -20.09 -22.99 -23.98
CA LEU A 553 -20.17 -24.41 -24.30
C LEU A 553 -21.54 -25.03 -24.04
N ALA A 554 -22.39 -24.34 -23.26
CA ALA A 554 -23.66 -24.88 -22.79
C ALA A 554 -24.87 -24.47 -23.65
N LYS A 555 -26.03 -25.09 -23.35
CA LYS A 555 -27.33 -24.78 -23.96
C LYS A 555 -27.92 -23.46 -23.42
N ILE A 556 -29.02 -23.03 -24.03
CA ILE A 556 -29.69 -21.75 -23.71
C ILE A 556 -30.22 -21.69 -22.26
N ASP A 557 -30.64 -22.82 -21.69
CA ASP A 557 -31.12 -22.90 -20.31
C ASP A 557 -30.03 -22.46 -19.30
N LYS A 558 -28.79 -22.84 -19.54
CA LYS A 558 -27.65 -22.43 -18.70
C LYS A 558 -27.27 -20.96 -18.90
N LEU A 559 -27.39 -20.43 -20.13
CA LEU A 559 -27.23 -19.01 -20.39
C LEU A 559 -28.29 -18.18 -19.65
N ASN A 560 -29.54 -18.63 -19.65
CA ASN A 560 -30.62 -17.98 -18.89
C ASN A 560 -30.35 -17.96 -17.39
N ARG A 561 -29.83 -19.05 -16.80
CA ARG A 561 -29.44 -19.09 -15.39
C ARG A 561 -28.32 -18.10 -15.06
N VAL A 562 -27.31 -17.99 -15.92
CA VAL A 562 -26.25 -16.99 -15.75
C VAL A 562 -26.83 -15.59 -15.91
N LYS A 563 -27.72 -15.37 -16.86
CA LYS A 563 -28.44 -14.10 -17.03
C LYS A 563 -29.22 -13.72 -15.77
N GLU A 564 -30.03 -14.66 -15.20
CA GLU A 564 -30.78 -14.43 -13.96
C GLU A 564 -29.88 -14.14 -12.76
N TYR A 565 -28.70 -14.77 -12.71
CA TYR A 565 -27.70 -14.48 -11.69
C TYR A 565 -27.10 -13.07 -11.81
N LEU A 566 -26.88 -12.57 -13.05
CA LEU A 566 -26.27 -11.27 -13.31
C LEU A 566 -27.25 -10.08 -13.19
N TYR A 567 -28.56 -10.36 -13.08
CA TYR A 567 -29.65 -9.37 -12.97
C TYR A 567 -30.24 -9.32 -11.57
#